data_62d3c41d0e76769cac3736fa0aa6f685
#
_entry.id   62d3c41d0e76769cac3736fa0aa6f685
#
_cell.length_a   1.000
_cell.length_b   1.000
_cell.length_c   1.000
_cell.angle_alpha   90.00
_cell.angle_beta   90.00
_cell.angle_gamma   90.00
#
_symmetry.space_group_name_H-M   'P 1'
#
loop_
_entity.id
_entity.type
_entity.pdbx_description
1 polymer ?
#
loop_
_entity_poly.entity_id
_entity_poly.type
_entity_poly.pdbx_seq_one_letter_code
_entity_poly.pdbx_strand_id
1 'polypeptide(L)'
;MPRVGNPKNRLRHFIREWRLHRGLTQEMLADRLETTKANISRIENLKQGYTQDFLEACAVALRTEATNLINRDQTDPEGIWSLWDQAKPAERRQIVEIAKTLLRTGTSR
;
A
#
# COMPACT_ATOMS: atom_id res chain seq x y z
N MET A 1 21.45 0.70 22.98
CA MET A 1 20.82 -0.28 22.10
C MET A 1 19.60 0.32 21.42
N PRO A 2 19.54 0.27 20.11
CA PRO A 2 18.39 0.83 19.42
C PRO A 2 17.13 0.04 19.75
N ARG A 3 16.05 0.76 19.87
CA ARG A 3 14.76 0.14 20.13
C ARG A 3 14.11 -0.27 18.83
N VAL A 4 13.84 -1.54 18.72
CA VAL A 4 13.05 -2.04 17.60
C VAL A 4 11.62 -1.53 17.81
N GLY A 5 11.03 -1.00 16.73
CA GLY A 5 9.67 -0.51 16.79
C GLY A 5 9.50 0.85 17.43
N ASN A 6 10.53 1.71 17.37
CA ASN A 6 10.42 3.08 17.85
C ASN A 6 9.22 3.76 17.19
N PRO A 7 8.21 4.23 17.96
CA PRO A 7 6.99 4.83 17.39
C PRO A 7 7.23 6.01 16.48
N LYS A 8 8.31 6.78 16.70
CA LYS A 8 8.61 7.96 15.89
C LYS A 8 9.14 7.59 14.50
N ASN A 9 9.57 6.33 14.33
CA ASN A 9 10.17 5.86 13.08
C ASN A 9 9.38 4.74 12.44
N ARG A 10 8.05 4.73 12.64
CA ARG A 10 7.21 3.73 12.01
C ARG A 10 7.28 3.86 10.50
N LEU A 11 7.39 2.73 9.85
CA LEU A 11 7.37 2.70 8.39
C LEU A 11 5.98 3.04 7.88
N ARG A 12 5.96 3.74 6.76
CA ARG A 12 4.72 4.10 6.10
C ARG A 12 4.01 2.84 5.60
N HIS A 13 2.70 2.86 5.70
CA HIS A 13 1.84 1.87 5.07
C HIS A 13 0.78 2.59 4.22
N PHE A 14 -0.04 1.84 3.52
CA PHE A 14 -0.98 2.39 2.56
C PHE A 14 -2.43 2.03 2.88
N ILE A 15 -2.73 1.80 4.16
CA ILE A 15 -4.08 1.47 4.61
C ILE A 15 -5.05 2.59 4.25
N ARG A 16 -4.66 3.84 4.49
CA ARG A 16 -5.50 4.99 4.16
C ARG A 16 -5.77 5.06 2.67
N GLU A 17 -4.73 4.92 1.86
CA GLU A 17 -4.86 4.99 0.40
C GLU A 17 -5.79 3.92 -0.13
N TRP A 18 -5.66 2.70 0.37
CA TRP A 18 -6.54 1.61 -0.02
C TRP A 18 -7.97 1.84 0.45
N ARG A 19 -8.14 2.38 1.67
CA ARG A 19 -9.45 2.71 2.19
C ARG A 19 -10.16 3.71 1.28
N LEU A 20 -9.48 4.80 0.94
CA LEU A 20 -10.03 5.82 0.05
C LEU A 20 -10.32 5.25 -1.35
N HIS A 21 -9.43 4.40 -1.84
CA HIS A 21 -9.61 3.73 -3.13
C HIS A 21 -10.88 2.88 -3.15
N ARG A 22 -11.22 2.27 -2.04
CA ARG A 22 -12.45 1.47 -1.92
C ARG A 22 -13.67 2.31 -1.53
N GLY A 23 -13.52 3.62 -1.41
CA GLY A 23 -14.63 4.51 -1.09
C GLY A 23 -15.14 4.39 0.33
N LEU A 24 -14.29 3.98 1.26
CA LEU A 24 -14.67 3.78 2.66
C LEU A 24 -14.26 4.95 3.53
N THR A 25 -15.15 5.33 4.46
CA THR A 25 -14.77 6.25 5.54
C THR A 25 -14.02 5.49 6.62
N GLN A 26 -13.36 6.23 7.51
CA GLN A 26 -12.69 5.61 8.65
C GLN A 26 -13.69 4.83 9.52
N GLU A 27 -14.89 5.38 9.69
CA GLU A 27 -15.96 4.72 10.42
C GLU A 27 -16.38 3.40 9.79
N MET A 28 -16.53 3.40 8.48
CA MET A 28 -16.91 2.19 7.75
C MET A 28 -15.85 1.10 7.88
N LEU A 29 -14.59 1.47 7.76
CA LEU A 29 -13.50 0.50 7.95
C LEU A 29 -13.47 0.00 9.39
N ALA A 30 -13.63 0.92 10.36
CA ALA A 30 -13.66 0.54 11.77
C ALA A 30 -14.77 -0.48 12.06
N ASP A 31 -15.94 -0.27 11.47
CA ASP A 31 -17.06 -1.21 11.63
C ASP A 31 -16.72 -2.59 11.08
N ARG A 32 -16.08 -2.64 9.93
CA ARG A 32 -15.68 -3.91 9.32
C ARG A 32 -14.64 -4.66 10.14
N LEU A 33 -13.80 -3.91 10.85
CA LEU A 33 -12.72 -4.47 11.66
C LEU A 33 -13.10 -4.61 13.14
N GLU A 34 -14.35 -4.27 13.47
CA GLU A 34 -14.84 -4.34 14.85
C GLU A 34 -13.96 -3.53 15.80
N THR A 35 -13.58 -2.33 15.38
CA THR A 35 -12.77 -1.42 16.17
C THR A 35 -13.37 -0.02 16.11
N THR A 36 -12.65 1.00 16.54
CA THR A 36 -13.14 2.37 16.62
C THR A 36 -12.51 3.23 15.52
N LYS A 37 -13.24 4.28 15.13
CA LYS A 37 -12.70 5.29 14.19
C LYS A 37 -11.41 5.89 14.72
N ALA A 38 -11.33 6.14 16.03
CA ALA A 38 -10.13 6.71 16.64
C ALA A 38 -8.93 5.79 16.47
N ASN A 39 -9.14 4.47 16.59
CA ASN A 39 -8.08 3.50 16.40
C ASN A 39 -7.57 3.52 14.96
N ILE A 40 -8.49 3.52 13.99
CA ILE A 40 -8.14 3.62 12.58
C ILE A 40 -7.34 4.90 12.31
N SER A 41 -7.82 6.02 12.83
CA SER A 41 -7.15 7.31 12.63
C SER A 41 -5.71 7.29 13.17
N ARG A 42 -5.52 6.76 14.36
CA ARG A 42 -4.17 6.69 14.95
C ARG A 42 -3.23 5.82 14.13
N ILE A 43 -3.74 4.71 13.63
CA ILE A 43 -2.93 3.81 12.79
C ILE A 43 -2.60 4.48 11.46
N GLU A 44 -3.58 5.09 10.81
CA GLU A 44 -3.36 5.77 9.52
C GLU A 44 -2.37 6.91 9.63
N ASN A 45 -2.36 7.61 10.76
CA ASN A 45 -1.46 8.73 10.99
C ASN A 45 -0.13 8.32 11.61
N LEU A 46 0.15 7.02 11.66
CA LEU A 46 1.39 6.45 12.19
C LEU A 46 1.64 6.80 13.65
N LYS A 47 0.57 7.10 14.37
CA LYS A 47 0.65 7.40 15.82
C LYS A 47 0.59 6.15 16.66
N GLN A 48 0.19 5.04 16.06
CA GLN A 48 0.02 3.76 16.72
C GLN A 48 0.40 2.66 15.76
N GLY A 49 1.00 1.60 16.30
CA GLY A 49 1.29 0.41 15.53
C GLY A 49 0.07 -0.48 15.38
N TYR A 50 0.21 -1.53 14.63
CA TYR A 50 -0.83 -2.53 14.41
C TYR A 50 -0.21 -3.92 14.52
N THR A 51 -1.07 -4.90 14.79
CA THR A 51 -0.66 -6.30 14.81
C THR A 51 -0.75 -6.88 13.41
N GLN A 52 -0.11 -8.04 13.20
CA GLN A 52 -0.25 -8.77 11.95
C GLN A 52 -1.71 -9.16 11.71
N ASP A 53 -2.41 -9.58 12.76
CA ASP A 53 -3.83 -9.94 12.64
C ASP A 53 -4.66 -8.75 12.13
N PHE A 54 -4.38 -7.55 12.63
CA PHE A 54 -5.07 -6.35 12.18
C PHE A 54 -4.77 -6.08 10.69
N LEU A 55 -3.51 -6.21 10.30
CA LEU A 55 -3.12 -5.99 8.90
C LEU A 55 -3.83 -6.96 7.98
N GLU A 56 -3.89 -8.24 8.36
CA GLU A 56 -4.56 -9.26 7.55
C GLU A 56 -6.06 -9.01 7.47
N ALA A 57 -6.67 -8.57 8.57
CA ALA A 57 -8.09 -8.21 8.58
C ALA A 57 -8.35 -7.00 7.68
N CYS A 58 -7.44 -6.01 7.69
CA CYS A 58 -7.53 -4.88 6.76
C CYS A 58 -7.49 -5.35 5.31
N ALA A 59 -6.60 -6.27 5.00
CA ALA A 59 -6.47 -6.79 3.63
C ALA A 59 -7.79 -7.41 3.17
N VAL A 60 -8.43 -8.20 4.02
CA VAL A 60 -9.74 -8.78 3.70
C VAL A 60 -10.79 -7.69 3.50
N ALA A 61 -10.87 -6.75 4.43
CA ALA A 61 -11.87 -5.68 4.38
C ALA A 61 -11.68 -4.78 3.16
N LEU A 62 -10.44 -4.59 2.73
CA LEU A 62 -10.09 -3.73 1.59
C LEU A 62 -9.94 -4.51 0.29
N ARG A 63 -10.16 -5.81 0.32
CA ARG A 63 -10.11 -6.71 -0.84
C ARG A 63 -8.78 -6.61 -1.57
N THR A 64 -7.70 -6.76 -0.83
CA THR A 64 -6.35 -6.78 -1.34
C THR A 64 -5.51 -7.74 -0.50
N GLU A 65 -4.24 -7.84 -0.79
CA GLU A 65 -3.34 -8.68 -0.01
C GLU A 65 -2.60 -7.82 1.01
N ALA A 66 -2.22 -8.45 2.14
CA ALA A 66 -1.54 -7.73 3.22
C ALA A 66 -0.25 -7.06 2.73
N THR A 67 0.50 -7.72 1.86
CA THR A 67 1.73 -7.15 1.31
C THR A 67 1.48 -5.87 0.53
N ASN A 68 0.33 -5.74 -0.12
CA ASN A 68 -0.02 -4.54 -0.88
C ASN A 68 -0.26 -3.35 0.04
N LEU A 69 -0.57 -3.58 1.31
CA LEU A 69 -0.83 -2.51 2.26
C LEU A 69 0.45 -1.89 2.81
N ILE A 70 1.57 -2.58 2.72
CA ILE A 70 2.82 -2.13 3.35
C ILE A 70 3.96 -1.94 2.38
N ASN A 71 3.82 -2.37 1.14
CA ASN A 71 4.94 -2.40 0.19
C ASN A 71 5.02 -1.11 -0.63
N ARG A 72 3.95 -0.80 -1.36
CA ARG A 72 3.91 0.39 -2.21
C ARG A 72 2.46 0.77 -2.50
N ASP A 73 2.26 2.03 -2.83
CA ASP A 73 0.92 2.51 -3.18
C ASP A 73 0.53 2.03 -4.57
N GLN A 74 -0.39 1.09 -4.64
CA GLN A 74 -0.92 0.56 -5.89
C GLN A 74 -2.26 1.20 -6.26
N THR A 75 -2.72 2.17 -5.48
CA THR A 75 -4.02 2.81 -5.72
C THR A 75 -3.92 4.05 -6.61
N ASP A 76 -2.70 4.55 -6.83
CA ASP A 76 -2.47 5.70 -7.69
C ASP A 76 -2.67 5.27 -9.15
N PRO A 77 -3.70 5.81 -9.85
CA PRO A 77 -3.96 5.40 -11.24
C PRO A 77 -2.86 5.80 -12.20
N GLU A 78 -2.04 6.79 -11.84
CA GLU A 78 -0.91 7.23 -12.65
C GLU A 78 0.38 6.50 -12.24
N GLY A 79 0.34 5.72 -11.18
CA GLY A 79 1.51 5.00 -10.70
C GLY A 79 1.87 3.81 -11.59
N ILE A 80 3.17 3.53 -11.70
CA ILE A 80 3.66 2.45 -12.55
C ILE A 80 3.03 1.09 -12.19
N TRP A 81 2.76 0.86 -10.90
CA TRP A 81 2.21 -0.44 -10.49
C TRP A 81 0.75 -0.60 -10.89
N SER A 82 -0.02 0.49 -10.90
CA SER A 82 -1.40 0.46 -11.41
C SER A 82 -1.41 0.22 -12.91
N LEU A 83 -0.52 0.86 -13.63
CA LEU A 83 -0.39 0.65 -15.08
C LEU A 83 0.03 -0.79 -15.39
N TRP A 84 0.97 -1.31 -14.61
CA TRP A 84 1.43 -2.69 -14.76
C TRP A 84 0.29 -3.68 -14.57
N ASP A 85 -0.53 -3.46 -13.52
CA ASP A 85 -1.64 -4.36 -13.21
C ASP A 85 -2.70 -4.37 -14.30
N GLN A 86 -2.89 -3.25 -15.00
CA GLN A 86 -3.84 -3.15 -16.11
C GLN A 86 -3.32 -3.76 -17.41
N ALA A 87 -2.02 -3.91 -17.52
CA ALA A 87 -1.39 -4.35 -18.78
C ALA A 87 -1.59 -5.85 -18.99
N LYS A 88 -1.80 -6.21 -20.25
CA LYS A 88 -1.84 -7.61 -20.69
C LYS A 88 -0.43 -8.18 -20.76
N PRO A 89 -0.26 -9.52 -20.74
CA PRO A 89 1.08 -10.12 -20.75
C PRO A 89 1.98 -9.62 -21.87
N ALA A 90 1.45 -9.44 -23.06
CA ALA A 90 2.24 -8.92 -24.17
C ALA A 90 2.67 -7.48 -23.93
N GLU A 91 1.77 -6.68 -23.36
CA GLU A 91 2.07 -5.29 -23.01
C GLU A 91 3.11 -5.20 -21.92
N ARG A 92 3.04 -6.08 -20.93
CA ARG A 92 4.04 -6.13 -19.85
C ARG A 92 5.42 -6.43 -20.39
N ARG A 93 5.53 -7.31 -21.36
CA ARG A 93 6.81 -7.61 -22.01
C ARG A 93 7.36 -6.36 -22.70
N GLN A 94 6.52 -5.59 -23.38
CA GLN A 94 6.92 -4.34 -24.01
C GLN A 94 7.38 -3.31 -22.98
N ILE A 95 6.66 -3.19 -21.88
CA ILE A 95 7.03 -2.27 -20.79
C ILE A 95 8.42 -2.61 -20.27
N VAL A 96 8.68 -3.91 -20.03
CA VAL A 96 9.97 -4.36 -19.54
C VAL A 96 11.09 -4.02 -20.55
N GLU A 97 10.86 -4.27 -21.83
CA GLU A 97 11.88 -4.00 -22.86
C GLU A 97 12.18 -2.50 -22.98
N ILE A 98 11.13 -1.67 -22.94
CA ILE A 98 11.32 -0.22 -22.98
C ILE A 98 12.09 0.25 -21.75
N ALA A 99 11.73 -0.26 -20.57
CA ALA A 99 12.41 0.11 -19.32
C ALA A 99 13.88 -0.28 -19.37
N LYS A 100 14.19 -1.49 -19.86
CA LYS A 100 15.58 -1.94 -20.00
C LYS A 100 16.36 -1.03 -20.93
N THR A 101 15.77 -0.63 -22.05
CA THR A 101 16.40 0.25 -23.02
C THR A 101 16.71 1.61 -22.42
N LEU A 102 15.73 2.18 -21.72
CA LEU A 102 15.91 3.48 -21.08
C LEU A 102 16.99 3.45 -20.00
N LEU A 103 17.00 2.42 -19.18
CA LEU A 103 17.99 2.29 -18.12
C LEU A 103 19.39 2.07 -18.69
N ARG A 104 19.50 1.28 -19.75
CA ARG A 104 20.77 1.03 -20.42
C ARG A 104 21.34 2.32 -21.03
N THR A 105 20.48 3.07 -21.72
CA THR A 105 20.85 4.35 -22.31
C THR A 105 21.27 5.35 -21.23
N GLY A 106 20.55 5.37 -20.12
CA GLY A 106 20.86 6.26 -19.00
C GLY A 106 22.18 5.94 -18.32
N THR A 107 22.60 4.66 -18.34
CA THR A 107 23.83 4.23 -17.67
C THR A 107 25.06 4.28 -18.54
N SER A 108 24.89 4.49 -19.82
CA SER A 108 26.00 4.47 -20.78
C SER A 108 26.81 5.76 -20.83
N ARG A 109 26.53 6.69 -19.93
CA ARG A 109 27.26 7.96 -19.87
C ARG A 109 28.37 7.92 -18.88
#